data_35b9539ed323d5e0abe318c34266c7ba
#
_entry.id   35b9539ed323d5e0abe318c34266c7ba
#
_cell.length_a   1.000
_cell.length_b   1.000
_cell.length_c   1.000
_cell.angle_alpha   90.00
_cell.angle_beta   90.00
_cell.angle_gamma   90.00
#
_symmetry.space_group_name_H-M   'P 1'
#
loop_
_entity.id
_entity.type
_entity.pdbx_description
1 polymer ?
#
loop_
_entity_poly.entity_id
_entity_poly.type
_entity_poly.pdbx_seq_one_letter_code
_entity_poly.pdbx_strand_id
1 'polypeptide(L)'
;MKITQIRENGDTEALSVTDIDLLIEKMKKETKLRPVTGLRQALHFVLPDEPCSLANKLPRVIPAAAFGRVNGVKRMKTYNGIVELTIGPLAGKTEVEIVKQKAAELPQTMLAFMGASGKSVKIWTCFTRPDGTLPQTTEEAEVFQAHACLLYTSDAADDKA
;
A
#
# COMPACT_ATOMS: atom_id res chain seq x y z
N MET A 1 -6.26 11.85 -7.40
CA MET A 1 -6.82 10.48 -7.39
C MET A 1 -7.30 10.16 -5.98
N LYS A 2 -8.53 9.66 -5.80
CA LYS A 2 -9.12 9.41 -4.48
C LYS A 2 -8.82 8.00 -3.99
N ILE A 3 -8.34 7.90 -2.76
CA ILE A 3 -8.00 6.65 -2.07
C ILE A 3 -8.68 6.60 -0.71
N THR A 4 -8.78 5.41 -0.12
CA THR A 4 -9.38 5.24 1.20
C THR A 4 -8.33 5.10 2.28
N GLN A 5 -8.50 5.84 3.37
CA GLN A 5 -7.75 5.68 4.60
C GLN A 5 -8.67 5.10 5.67
N ILE A 6 -8.20 4.07 6.35
CA ILE A 6 -8.91 3.40 7.44
C ILE A 6 -8.16 3.68 8.74
N ARG A 7 -8.89 4.09 9.77
CA ARG A 7 -8.39 4.21 11.14
C ARG A 7 -9.25 3.36 12.06
N GLU A 8 -8.60 2.64 12.94
CA GLU A 8 -9.29 1.92 14.00
C GLU A 8 -9.51 2.85 15.20
N ASN A 9 -10.76 2.98 15.62
CA ASN A 9 -11.17 3.70 16.83
C ASN A 9 -11.91 2.72 17.74
N GLY A 10 -11.16 1.98 18.58
CA GLY A 10 -11.73 0.89 19.36
C GLY A 10 -12.31 -0.19 18.43
N ASP A 11 -13.56 -0.58 18.65
CA ASP A 11 -14.23 -1.63 17.87
C ASP A 11 -14.79 -1.16 16.51
N THR A 12 -14.55 0.09 16.13
CA THR A 12 -15.09 0.67 14.89
C THR A 12 -14.01 1.10 13.93
N GLU A 13 -14.23 0.82 12.64
CA GLU A 13 -13.40 1.33 11.55
C GLU A 13 -13.96 2.67 11.04
N ALA A 14 -13.18 3.73 11.12
CA ALA A 14 -13.47 4.99 10.48
C ALA A 14 -12.87 5.02 9.06
N LEU A 15 -13.73 5.18 8.05
CA LEU A 15 -13.34 5.35 6.67
C LEU A 15 -13.25 6.83 6.32
N SER A 16 -12.15 7.25 5.73
CA SER A 16 -12.01 8.58 5.16
C SER A 16 -11.43 8.49 3.74
N VAL A 17 -11.91 9.35 2.85
CA VAL A 17 -11.40 9.45 1.48
C VAL A 17 -10.45 10.64 1.41
N THR A 18 -9.27 10.42 0.85
CA THR A 18 -8.25 11.47 0.70
C THR A 18 -7.66 11.43 -0.71
N ASP A 19 -7.03 12.51 -1.14
CA ASP A 19 -6.25 12.50 -2.37
C ASP A 19 -4.87 11.87 -2.12
N ILE A 20 -4.40 11.13 -3.13
CA ILE A 20 -3.11 10.46 -3.09
C ILE A 20 -1.97 11.46 -2.89
N ASP A 21 -2.01 12.62 -3.53
CA ASP A 21 -1.00 13.66 -3.43
C ASP A 21 -0.89 14.20 -2.00
N LEU A 22 -2.03 14.42 -1.35
CA LEU A 22 -2.07 14.83 0.07
C LEU A 22 -1.51 13.75 0.99
N LEU A 23 -1.72 12.46 0.66
CA LEU A 23 -1.11 11.38 1.42
C LEU A 23 0.40 11.38 1.26
N ILE A 24 0.90 11.49 0.03
CA ILE A 24 2.34 11.53 -0.28
C ILE A 24 3.01 12.70 0.45
N GLU A 25 2.41 13.89 0.44
CA GLU A 25 2.92 15.03 1.18
C GLU A 25 2.98 14.77 2.69
N LYS A 26 1.94 14.14 3.26
CA LYS A 26 1.93 13.75 4.68
C LYS A 26 3.04 12.75 5.01
N MET A 27 3.30 11.79 4.11
CA MET A 27 4.37 10.81 4.28
C MET A 27 5.76 11.45 4.25
N LYS A 28 5.95 12.50 3.43
CA LYS A 28 7.22 13.25 3.35
C LYS A 28 7.47 14.16 4.57
N LYS A 29 6.43 14.57 5.30
CA LYS A 29 6.58 15.47 6.46
C LYS A 29 7.07 14.69 7.69
N GLU A 30 8.23 15.07 8.20
CA GLU A 30 8.92 14.41 9.33
C GLU A 30 8.05 14.31 10.59
N THR A 31 7.26 15.34 10.88
CA THR A 31 6.34 15.35 12.03
C THR A 31 5.26 14.28 11.95
N LYS A 32 4.91 13.80 10.77
CA LYS A 32 3.93 12.73 10.56
C LYS A 32 4.53 11.33 10.59
N LEU A 33 5.87 11.24 10.54
CA LEU A 33 6.59 9.96 10.62
C LEU A 33 6.81 9.47 12.06
N ARG A 34 6.57 10.31 13.09
CA ARG A 34 6.77 9.94 14.50
C ARG A 34 6.14 8.60 14.91
N PRO A 35 4.87 8.29 14.55
CA PRO A 35 4.28 6.98 14.86
C PRO A 35 5.01 5.82 14.20
N VAL A 36 5.48 6.01 12.96
CA VAL A 36 6.26 5.01 12.21
C VAL A 36 7.63 4.81 12.84
N THR A 37 8.29 5.88 13.26
CA THR A 37 9.58 5.80 13.96
C THR A 37 9.43 5.06 15.30
N GLY A 38 8.39 5.36 16.07
CA GLY A 38 8.08 4.65 17.32
C GLY A 38 7.83 3.16 17.10
N LEU A 39 7.08 2.80 16.05
CA LEU A 39 6.88 1.41 15.66
C LEU A 39 8.21 0.71 15.33
N ARG A 40 9.07 1.33 14.52
CA ARG A 40 10.36 0.75 14.15
C ARG A 40 11.29 0.54 15.35
N GLN A 41 11.28 1.49 16.30
CA GLN A 41 12.01 1.34 17.57
C GLN A 41 11.44 0.18 18.39
N ALA A 42 10.12 0.10 18.54
CA ALA A 42 9.48 -0.98 19.29
C ALA A 42 9.79 -2.37 18.69
N LEU A 43 9.80 -2.49 17.35
CA LEU A 43 10.11 -3.75 16.67
C LEU A 43 11.54 -4.27 16.90
N HIS A 44 12.47 -3.42 17.37
CA HIS A 44 13.79 -3.86 17.77
C HIS A 44 13.80 -4.59 19.13
N PHE A 45 12.79 -4.35 19.97
CA PHE A 45 12.70 -4.88 21.33
C PHE A 45 11.62 -5.95 21.49
N VAL A 46 10.74 -6.10 20.48
CA VAL A 46 9.68 -7.13 20.50
C VAL A 46 10.24 -8.45 20.02
N LEU A 47 9.94 -9.52 20.74
CA LEU A 47 10.28 -10.88 20.31
C LEU A 47 9.59 -11.20 18.96
N PRO A 48 10.20 -12.02 18.09
CA PRO A 48 9.69 -12.30 16.75
C PRO A 48 8.24 -12.77 16.69
N ASP A 49 7.79 -13.46 17.74
CA ASP A 49 6.45 -14.07 17.82
C ASP A 49 5.42 -13.19 18.57
N GLU A 50 5.82 -12.01 19.08
CA GLU A 50 4.89 -11.11 19.76
C GLU A 50 4.28 -10.09 18.79
N PRO A 51 2.93 -9.97 18.76
CA PRO A 51 2.28 -8.97 17.92
C PRO A 51 2.58 -7.55 18.41
N CYS A 52 3.09 -6.71 17.53
CA CYS A 52 3.32 -5.30 17.85
C CYS A 52 2.01 -4.50 17.80
N SER A 53 1.44 -4.19 18.96
CA SER A 53 0.18 -3.43 19.08
C SER A 53 0.25 -2.03 18.47
N LEU A 54 1.46 -1.48 18.29
CA LEU A 54 1.65 -0.17 17.65
C LEU A 54 1.36 -0.20 16.14
N ALA A 55 1.50 -1.36 15.49
CA ALA A 55 1.17 -1.51 14.08
C ALA A 55 -0.32 -1.26 13.82
N ASN A 56 -1.19 -1.72 14.71
CA ASN A 56 -2.63 -1.56 14.61
C ASN A 56 -3.10 -0.10 14.81
N LYS A 57 -2.27 0.74 15.44
CA LYS A 57 -2.56 2.18 15.62
C LYS A 57 -2.25 3.01 14.39
N LEU A 58 -1.50 2.46 13.43
CA LEU A 58 -1.23 3.15 12.18
C LEU A 58 -2.44 3.11 11.26
N PRO A 59 -2.77 4.23 10.58
CA PRO A 59 -3.83 4.20 9.58
C PRO A 59 -3.46 3.26 8.43
N ARG A 60 -4.38 2.40 8.07
CA ARG A 60 -4.27 1.57 6.87
C ARG A 60 -4.74 2.36 5.65
N VAL A 61 -4.12 2.12 4.51
CA VAL A 61 -4.48 2.78 3.25
C VAL A 61 -4.89 1.72 2.24
N ILE A 62 -6.00 1.95 1.56
CA ILE A 62 -6.42 1.19 0.39
C ILE A 62 -6.22 2.08 -0.83
N PRO A 63 -5.11 1.94 -1.56
CA PRO A 63 -4.82 2.78 -2.72
C PRO A 63 -5.73 2.47 -3.90
N ALA A 64 -6.15 1.21 -4.04
CA ALA A 64 -6.90 0.72 -5.18
C ALA A 64 -8.27 1.37 -5.38
N ALA A 65 -8.92 1.81 -4.30
CA ALA A 65 -10.30 2.25 -4.39
C ALA A 65 -10.68 3.32 -3.35
N ALA A 66 -11.70 4.10 -3.68
CA ALA A 66 -12.43 4.91 -2.72
C ALA A 66 -13.66 4.13 -2.24
N PHE A 67 -13.73 3.92 -0.93
CA PHE A 67 -14.86 3.28 -0.27
C PHE A 67 -15.70 4.29 0.51
N GLY A 68 -16.97 3.98 0.67
CA GLY A 68 -17.88 4.69 1.55
C GLY A 68 -18.84 3.72 2.22
N ARG A 69 -19.61 4.22 3.19
CA ARG A 69 -20.69 3.43 3.81
C ARG A 69 -22.03 3.83 3.22
N VAL A 70 -22.84 2.84 2.88
CA VAL A 70 -24.24 3.00 2.48
C VAL A 70 -25.04 2.07 3.38
N ASN A 71 -25.96 2.62 4.18
CA ASN A 71 -26.73 1.86 5.17
C ASN A 71 -25.83 1.01 6.11
N GLY A 72 -24.73 1.61 6.57
CA GLY A 72 -23.75 0.92 7.44
C GLY A 72 -22.80 -0.03 6.73
N VAL A 73 -23.10 -0.46 5.50
CA VAL A 73 -22.30 -1.41 4.74
C VAL A 73 -21.22 -0.68 3.95
N LYS A 74 -19.97 -1.18 4.01
CA LYS A 74 -18.84 -0.68 3.24
C LYS A 74 -19.05 -1.05 1.76
N ARG A 75 -19.02 -0.04 0.87
CA ARG A 75 -19.15 -0.22 -0.57
C ARG A 75 -18.08 0.54 -1.32
N MET A 76 -17.55 -0.07 -2.37
CA MET A 76 -16.65 0.59 -3.32
C MET A 76 -17.44 1.65 -4.11
N LYS A 77 -16.89 2.87 -4.15
CA LYS A 77 -17.44 3.99 -4.94
C LYS A 77 -16.72 4.17 -6.26
N THR A 78 -15.40 4.10 -6.23
CA THR A 78 -14.56 4.21 -7.43
C THR A 78 -13.35 3.30 -7.27
N TYR A 79 -12.93 2.67 -8.35
CA TYR A 79 -11.70 1.91 -8.44
C TYR A 79 -10.65 2.72 -9.22
N ASN A 80 -9.40 2.70 -8.78
CA ASN A 80 -8.34 3.56 -9.31
C ASN A 80 -7.36 2.85 -10.25
N GLY A 81 -7.45 1.53 -10.38
CA GLY A 81 -6.48 0.73 -11.11
C GLY A 81 -5.12 0.58 -10.40
N ILE A 82 -5.00 1.05 -9.14
CA ILE A 82 -3.77 0.90 -8.36
C ILE A 82 -3.72 -0.48 -7.77
N VAL A 83 -2.59 -1.16 -7.98
CA VAL A 83 -2.25 -2.44 -7.36
C VAL A 83 -1.10 -2.19 -6.38
N GLU A 84 -1.25 -2.65 -5.15
CA GLU A 84 -0.19 -2.61 -4.13
C GLU A 84 0.54 -3.95 -4.11
N LEU A 85 1.86 -3.89 -4.29
CA LEU A 85 2.77 -5.01 -4.10
C LEU A 85 3.62 -4.75 -2.86
N THR A 86 4.00 -5.83 -2.17
CA THR A 86 4.89 -5.76 -1.02
C THR A 86 6.04 -6.73 -1.21
N ILE A 87 7.27 -6.21 -1.16
CA ILE A 87 8.49 -7.02 -1.19
C ILE A 87 9.08 -7.02 0.22
N GLY A 88 9.29 -8.19 0.77
CA GLY A 88 9.88 -8.40 2.10
C GLY A 88 9.46 -9.72 2.73
N PRO A 89 10.03 -10.06 3.89
CA PRO A 89 10.95 -9.26 4.71
C PRO A 89 12.35 -9.15 4.09
N LEU A 90 12.97 -7.96 4.22
CA LEU A 90 14.33 -7.67 3.77
C LEU A 90 15.27 -7.58 4.96
N ALA A 91 16.57 -7.85 4.74
CA ALA A 91 17.56 -7.95 5.81
C ALA A 91 17.79 -6.63 6.54
N GLY A 92 17.69 -5.49 5.85
CA GLY A 92 17.91 -4.19 6.46
C GLY A 92 17.68 -3.01 5.54
N LYS A 93 18.00 -1.82 6.06
CA LYS A 93 17.73 -0.54 5.38
C LYS A 93 18.41 -0.44 4.01
N THR A 94 19.64 -0.94 3.89
CA THR A 94 20.39 -0.90 2.62
C THR A 94 19.69 -1.70 1.53
N GLU A 95 19.24 -2.90 1.85
CA GLU A 95 18.52 -3.75 0.89
C GLU A 95 17.16 -3.14 0.53
N VAL A 96 16.46 -2.56 1.49
CA VAL A 96 15.21 -1.83 1.25
C VAL A 96 15.42 -0.66 0.29
N GLU A 97 16.49 0.13 0.43
CA GLU A 97 16.78 1.24 -0.48
C GLU A 97 17.11 0.75 -1.89
N ILE A 98 17.88 -0.34 -2.02
CA ILE A 98 18.21 -0.95 -3.33
C ILE A 98 16.93 -1.42 -4.03
N VAL A 99 16.09 -2.17 -3.33
CA VAL A 99 14.82 -2.69 -3.90
C VAL A 99 13.89 -1.54 -4.27
N LYS A 100 13.79 -0.52 -3.42
CA LYS A 100 12.98 0.68 -3.69
C LYS A 100 13.44 1.42 -4.95
N GLN A 101 14.75 1.59 -5.13
CA GLN A 101 15.31 2.23 -6.32
C GLN A 101 15.00 1.42 -7.58
N LYS A 102 15.27 0.12 -7.57
CA LYS A 102 14.96 -0.77 -8.69
C LYS A 102 13.46 -0.76 -9.05
N ALA A 103 12.60 -0.80 -8.04
CA ALA A 103 11.16 -0.70 -8.27
C ALA A 103 10.75 0.63 -8.90
N ALA A 104 11.40 1.73 -8.52
CA ALA A 104 11.11 3.05 -9.07
C ALA A 104 11.56 3.23 -10.54
N GLU A 105 12.46 2.39 -11.03
CA GLU A 105 12.93 2.40 -12.43
C GLU A 105 11.93 1.73 -13.37
N LEU A 106 11.02 0.90 -12.87
CA LEU A 106 10.02 0.22 -13.68
C LEU A 106 8.93 1.21 -14.14
N PRO A 107 8.59 1.24 -15.44
CA PRO A 107 7.69 2.24 -16.01
C PRO A 107 6.26 2.18 -15.45
N GLN A 108 5.83 1.02 -14.96
CA GLN A 108 4.51 0.84 -14.36
C GLN A 108 4.45 1.34 -12.92
N THR A 109 5.58 1.62 -12.28
CA THR A 109 5.64 2.05 -10.89
C THR A 109 5.24 3.51 -10.75
N MET A 110 4.13 3.74 -10.06
CA MET A 110 3.67 5.07 -9.71
C MET A 110 4.34 5.59 -8.43
N LEU A 111 4.57 4.71 -7.45
CA LEU A 111 5.17 5.05 -6.16
C LEU A 111 5.85 3.83 -5.54
N ALA A 112 7.07 3.99 -5.04
CA ALA A 112 7.77 3.00 -4.24
C ALA A 112 8.26 3.62 -2.92
N PHE A 113 7.95 3.00 -1.79
CA PHE A 113 8.31 3.52 -0.47
C PHE A 113 8.57 2.42 0.55
N MET A 114 9.32 2.77 1.58
CA MET A 114 9.62 1.85 2.68
C MET A 114 8.36 1.59 3.51
N GLY A 115 8.03 0.32 3.75
CA GLY A 115 6.94 -0.08 4.62
C GLY A 115 7.15 0.38 6.08
N ALA A 116 6.08 0.36 6.87
CA ALA A 116 6.10 0.85 8.25
C ALA A 116 7.11 0.12 9.14
N SER A 117 7.30 -1.19 8.94
CA SER A 117 8.29 -1.99 9.68
C SER A 117 9.75 -1.61 9.39
N GLY A 118 10.02 -0.93 8.28
CA GLY A 118 11.37 -0.65 7.81
C GLY A 118 12.08 -1.83 7.14
N LYS A 119 11.41 -2.98 7.02
CA LYS A 119 11.93 -4.24 6.44
C LYS A 119 11.19 -4.67 5.17
N SER A 120 10.46 -3.78 4.53
CA SER A 120 9.73 -4.07 3.30
C SER A 120 9.67 -2.83 2.41
N VAL A 121 9.44 -3.07 1.13
CA VAL A 121 9.12 -2.04 0.14
C VAL A 121 7.68 -2.23 -0.29
N LYS A 122 6.91 -1.17 -0.24
CA LYS A 122 5.58 -1.06 -0.81
C LYS A 122 5.69 -0.40 -2.17
N ILE A 123 5.06 -1.00 -3.17
CA ILE A 123 5.08 -0.52 -4.55
C ILE A 123 3.64 -0.36 -5.00
N TRP A 124 3.29 0.79 -5.50
CA TRP A 124 2.01 1.07 -6.12
C TRP A 124 2.21 1.20 -7.62
N THR A 125 1.54 0.34 -8.34
CA THR A 125 1.54 0.29 -9.81
C THR A 125 0.16 0.64 -10.32
N CYS A 126 0.05 1.17 -11.53
CA CYS A 126 -1.22 1.55 -12.12
C CYS A 126 -1.47 0.72 -13.39
N PHE A 127 -2.58 0.01 -13.41
CA PHE A 127 -3.00 -0.81 -14.53
C PHE A 127 -4.40 -0.42 -15.00
N THR A 128 -4.64 -0.63 -16.29
CA THR A 128 -5.97 -0.59 -16.89
C THR A 128 -6.20 -1.88 -17.69
N ARG A 129 -7.44 -2.17 -18.02
CA ARG A 129 -7.73 -3.19 -19.01
C ARG A 129 -7.20 -2.76 -20.40
N PRO A 130 -7.02 -3.67 -21.37
CA PRO A 130 -6.53 -3.30 -22.69
C PRO A 130 -7.41 -2.26 -23.43
N ASP A 131 -8.69 -2.21 -23.09
CA ASP A 131 -9.65 -1.22 -23.61
C ASP A 131 -9.64 0.11 -22.84
N GLY A 132 -8.74 0.28 -21.86
CA GLY A 132 -8.61 1.45 -21.03
C GLY A 132 -9.65 1.56 -19.90
N THR A 133 -10.54 0.57 -19.75
CA THR A 133 -11.55 0.57 -18.69
C THR A 133 -11.02 0.07 -17.37
N LEU A 134 -11.73 0.37 -16.28
CA LEU A 134 -11.46 -0.11 -14.93
C LEU A 134 -12.64 -0.93 -14.41
N PRO A 135 -12.38 -1.87 -13.49
CA PRO A 135 -13.42 -2.60 -12.77
C PRO A 135 -14.45 -1.69 -12.12
N GLN A 136 -15.70 -2.11 -12.17
CA GLN A 136 -16.83 -1.36 -11.60
C GLN A 136 -17.37 -2.02 -10.33
N THR A 137 -17.14 -3.31 -10.13
CA THR A 137 -17.56 -4.06 -8.95
C THR A 137 -16.36 -4.53 -8.13
N THR A 138 -16.61 -4.91 -6.89
CA THR A 138 -15.55 -5.43 -6.00
C THR A 138 -14.99 -6.75 -6.53
N GLU A 139 -15.85 -7.62 -7.03
CA GLU A 139 -15.49 -8.93 -7.58
C GLU A 139 -14.60 -8.79 -8.82
N GLU A 140 -14.97 -7.87 -9.72
CA GLU A 140 -14.14 -7.55 -10.89
C GLU A 140 -12.78 -6.97 -10.48
N ALA A 141 -12.74 -6.13 -9.44
CA ALA A 141 -11.52 -5.52 -8.95
C ALA A 141 -10.56 -6.56 -8.34
N GLU A 142 -11.07 -7.57 -7.63
CA GLU A 142 -10.28 -8.65 -7.08
C GLU A 142 -9.61 -9.49 -8.18
N VAL A 143 -10.36 -9.89 -9.20
CA VAL A 143 -9.81 -10.63 -10.36
C VAL A 143 -8.78 -9.79 -11.10
N PHE A 144 -9.06 -8.50 -11.30
CA PHE A 144 -8.16 -7.59 -11.97
C PHE A 144 -6.83 -7.43 -11.21
N GLN A 145 -6.87 -7.28 -9.89
CA GLN A 145 -5.67 -7.15 -9.06
C GLN A 145 -4.82 -8.42 -9.09
N ALA A 146 -5.44 -9.59 -9.00
CA ALA A 146 -4.72 -10.85 -9.09
C ALA A 146 -3.97 -10.98 -10.43
N HIS A 147 -4.62 -10.61 -11.53
CA HIS A 147 -4.01 -10.65 -12.87
C HIS A 147 -2.86 -9.64 -13.01
N ALA A 148 -3.05 -8.40 -12.55
CA ALA A 148 -2.02 -7.37 -12.59
C ALA A 148 -0.79 -7.74 -11.75
N CYS A 149 -0.98 -8.39 -10.60
CA CYS A 149 0.14 -8.92 -9.79
C CYS A 149 0.95 -9.98 -10.54
N LEU A 150 0.29 -10.89 -11.25
CA LEU A 150 0.98 -11.92 -12.06
C LEU A 150 1.80 -11.29 -13.19
N LEU A 151 1.24 -10.32 -13.90
CA LEU A 151 1.95 -9.60 -14.96
C LEU A 151 3.19 -8.88 -14.45
N TYR A 152 3.06 -8.14 -13.33
CA TYR A 152 4.18 -7.41 -12.74
C TYR A 152 5.32 -8.34 -12.30
N THR A 153 4.99 -9.52 -11.75
CA THR A 153 6.00 -10.46 -11.28
C THR A 153 6.69 -11.21 -12.42
N SER A 154 6.01 -11.45 -13.54
CA SER A 154 6.63 -12.05 -14.74
C SER A 154 7.59 -11.07 -15.41
N ASP A 155 7.20 -9.83 -15.63
CA ASP A 155 8.06 -8.81 -16.22
C ASP A 155 9.33 -8.57 -15.38
N ALA A 156 9.20 -8.55 -14.06
CA ALA A 156 10.34 -8.41 -13.14
C ALA A 156 11.27 -9.65 -13.13
N ALA A 157 10.81 -10.81 -13.60
CA ALA A 157 11.62 -12.02 -13.72
C ALA A 157 12.39 -12.06 -15.03
N ASP A 158 11.82 -11.55 -16.11
CA ASP A 158 12.46 -11.53 -17.44
C ASP A 158 13.64 -10.55 -17.52
N ASP A 159 13.62 -9.47 -16.74
CA ASP A 159 14.76 -8.52 -16.62
C ASP A 159 16.00 -9.13 -15.93
N LYS A 160 15.91 -10.35 -15.38
CA LYS A 160 17.04 -11.08 -14.77
C LYS A 160 17.68 -12.11 -15.67
N ALA A 161 17.14 -12.31 -16.83
CA ALA A 161 17.69 -13.23 -17.85
C ALA A 161 18.56 -12.48 -18.86
#